data_24d746b9da2a73763b9cb95844820ce8
#
_entry.id   24d746b9da2a73763b9cb95844820ce8
#
_cell.length_a   1.000
_cell.length_b   1.000
_cell.length_c   1.000
_cell.angle_alpha   90.00
_cell.angle_beta   90.00
_cell.angle_gamma   90.00
#
_symmetry.space_group_name_H-M   'P 1'
#
loop_
_entity.id
_entity.type
_entity.pdbx_description
1 polymer ?
#
loop_
_entity_poly.entity_id
_entity_poly.type
_entity_poly.pdbx_seq_one_letter_code
_entity_poly.pdbx_strand_id
1 'polypeptide(L)'
;MAMKSSNQHSGIFKDKEILILEDDLLLGKRIAAYLEKSGAEITHCQNLEEARRVLNELSFDAALFDLNLPDGDSLELLREGIVPQNTSTVLMTGEGGIRSAVEAIQLGASDYLSKPFDLHELSYIFARADSRRKNVMIKQHNREQEKKKSE
;
A
#
# COMPACT_ATOMS: atom_id res chain seq x y z
N MET A 1 -17.90 20.31 20.54
CA MET A 1 -17.41 19.88 20.40
C MET A 1 -16.57 19.65 19.60
N ALA A 2 -16.05 19.72 19.42
CA ALA A 2 -15.25 19.55 18.84
C ALA A 2 -14.58 18.91 18.29
N MET A 3 -14.26 18.75 17.88
CA MET A 3 -13.67 18.28 17.38
C MET A 3 -13.08 18.00 16.74
N LYS A 4 -12.83 17.79 16.34
CA LYS A 4 -12.35 17.33 15.79
C LYS A 4 -11.46 17.33 15.24
N SER A 5 -11.21 17.28 15.27
CA SER A 5 -10.37 17.34 14.90
C SER A 5 -9.48 17.28 14.26
N SER A 6 -9.48 17.35 13.99
CA SER A 6 -8.16 17.65 13.77
C SER A 6 -7.28 16.59 13.16
N ASN A 7 -7.77 15.45 12.80
CA ASN A 7 -7.02 14.46 12.08
C ASN A 7 -6.97 14.88 10.60
N GLN A 8 -5.80 15.37 10.18
CA GLN A 8 -5.62 15.87 8.82
C GLN A 8 -5.83 14.80 7.76
N HIS A 9 -5.74 13.51 8.14
CA HIS A 9 -5.84 12.41 7.21
C HIS A 9 -7.10 11.58 7.38
N SER A 10 -8.09 12.08 8.13
CA SER A 10 -9.30 11.31 8.46
C SER A 10 -10.10 10.86 7.24
N GLY A 11 -10.02 11.58 6.11
CA GLY A 11 -10.79 11.24 4.92
C GLY A 11 -10.10 10.35 3.91
N ILE A 12 -8.81 10.04 4.09
CA ILE A 12 -8.05 9.34 3.05
C ILE A 12 -8.46 7.89 2.87
N PHE A 13 -9.04 7.28 3.91
CA PHE A 13 -9.44 5.87 3.86
C PHE A 13 -10.93 5.67 3.55
N LYS A 14 -11.70 6.75 3.54
CA LYS A 14 -13.14 6.63 3.35
C LYS A 14 -13.45 6.01 1.99
N ASP A 15 -14.24 4.94 2.02
CA ASP A 15 -14.65 4.20 0.82
C ASP A 15 -13.51 3.60 0.00
N LYS A 16 -12.31 3.47 0.59
CA LYS A 16 -11.17 2.88 -0.08
C LYS A 16 -11.16 1.37 0.09
N GLU A 17 -10.81 0.67 -0.99
CA GLU A 17 -10.59 -0.77 -0.98
C GLU A 17 -9.12 -1.02 -0.68
N ILE A 18 -8.83 -1.68 0.43
CA ILE A 18 -7.45 -1.90 0.87
C ILE A 18 -7.17 -3.38 1.08
N LEU A 19 -6.08 -3.84 0.49
CA LEU A 19 -5.60 -5.20 0.68
C LEU A 19 -4.52 -5.20 1.77
N ILE A 20 -4.69 -6.07 2.77
CA ILE A 20 -3.67 -6.29 3.79
C ILE A 20 -3.12 -7.70 3.60
N LEU A 21 -1.81 -7.81 3.42
CA LEU A 21 -1.11 -9.08 3.30
C LEU A 21 -0.21 -9.22 4.53
N GLU A 22 -0.66 -10.01 5.49
CA GLU A 22 0.00 -10.19 6.79
C GLU A 22 -0.40 -11.55 7.37
N ASP A 23 0.59 -12.40 7.66
CA ASP A 23 0.33 -13.72 8.20
C ASP A 23 0.09 -13.74 9.72
N ASP A 24 0.54 -12.70 10.43
CA ASP A 24 0.22 -12.55 11.85
C ASP A 24 -1.24 -12.11 11.97
N LEU A 25 -2.09 -13.03 12.37
CA LEU A 25 -3.53 -12.78 12.46
C LEU A 25 -3.88 -11.64 13.39
N LEU A 26 -3.21 -11.56 14.54
CA LEU A 26 -3.50 -10.50 15.50
C LEU A 26 -3.16 -9.12 14.93
N LEU A 27 -1.97 -9.00 14.38
CA LEU A 27 -1.56 -7.73 13.76
C LEU A 27 -2.47 -7.37 12.59
N GLY A 28 -2.75 -8.34 11.72
CA GLY A 28 -3.63 -8.12 10.57
C GLY A 28 -5.01 -7.64 10.98
N LYS A 29 -5.59 -8.25 12.01
CA LYS A 29 -6.90 -7.83 12.52
C LYS A 29 -6.88 -6.45 13.13
N ARG A 30 -5.81 -6.11 13.83
CA ARG A 30 -5.66 -4.77 14.43
C ARG A 30 -5.54 -3.70 13.35
N ILE A 31 -4.77 -3.96 12.32
CA ILE A 31 -4.63 -3.04 11.19
C ILE A 31 -5.99 -2.90 10.49
N ALA A 32 -6.65 -4.02 10.21
CA ALA A 32 -7.95 -4.02 9.55
C ALA A 32 -8.98 -3.21 10.34
N ALA A 33 -9.06 -3.44 11.65
CA ALA A 33 -10.03 -2.73 12.50
C ALA A 33 -9.78 -1.22 12.49
N TYR A 34 -8.51 -0.82 12.54
CA TYR A 34 -8.16 0.60 12.51
C TYR A 34 -8.59 1.25 11.19
N LEU A 35 -8.30 0.60 10.07
CA LEU A 35 -8.64 1.13 8.76
C LEU A 35 -10.15 1.11 8.50
N GLU A 36 -10.83 0.05 8.92
CA GLU A 36 -12.30 -0.04 8.80
C GLU A 36 -12.99 1.05 9.60
N LYS A 37 -12.48 1.34 10.78
CA LYS A 37 -13.00 2.42 11.60
C LYS A 37 -12.85 3.78 10.90
N SER A 38 -11.87 3.90 10.03
CA SER A 38 -11.63 5.10 9.23
C SER A 38 -12.41 5.10 7.90
N GLY A 39 -13.25 4.11 7.68
CA GLY A 39 -14.13 4.04 6.52
C GLY A 39 -13.68 3.16 5.37
N ALA A 40 -12.58 2.43 5.52
CA ALA A 40 -12.07 1.56 4.45
C ALA A 40 -12.78 0.21 4.42
N GLU A 41 -12.80 -0.39 3.24
CA GLU A 41 -13.21 -1.78 3.02
C GLU A 41 -11.94 -2.62 2.94
N ILE A 42 -11.83 -3.65 3.77
CA ILE A 42 -10.58 -4.40 3.93
C ILE A 42 -10.72 -5.84 3.41
N THR A 43 -9.71 -6.26 2.65
CA THR A 43 -9.50 -7.66 2.31
C THR A 43 -8.18 -8.07 2.98
N HIS A 44 -8.21 -9.09 3.80
CA HIS A 44 -7.01 -9.56 4.52
C HIS A 44 -6.59 -10.92 3.99
N CYS A 45 -5.36 -11.00 3.52
CA CYS A 45 -4.73 -12.25 3.05
C CYS A 45 -3.54 -12.57 3.94
N GLN A 46 -3.27 -13.87 4.12
CA GLN A 46 -2.23 -14.33 5.04
C GLN A 46 -1.00 -14.89 4.33
N ASN A 47 -1.08 -15.06 3.01
CA ASN A 47 0.03 -15.62 2.23
C ASN A 47 -0.03 -15.12 0.79
N LEU A 48 1.03 -15.40 0.04
CA LEU A 48 1.15 -14.93 -1.34
C LEU A 48 0.10 -15.55 -2.26
N GLU A 49 -0.21 -16.81 -2.05
CA GLU A 49 -1.19 -17.50 -2.90
C GLU A 49 -2.56 -16.81 -2.82
N GLU A 50 -3.01 -16.51 -1.59
CA GLU A 50 -4.27 -15.79 -1.39
C GLU A 50 -4.21 -14.40 -2.04
N ALA A 51 -3.10 -13.70 -1.86
CA ALA A 51 -2.93 -12.36 -2.41
C ALA A 51 -2.98 -12.38 -3.94
N ARG A 52 -2.33 -13.35 -4.58
CA ARG A 52 -2.36 -13.48 -6.04
C ARG A 52 -3.78 -13.69 -6.55
N ARG A 53 -4.53 -14.56 -5.88
CA ARG A 53 -5.90 -14.84 -6.26
C ARG A 53 -6.76 -13.57 -6.16
N VAL A 54 -6.65 -12.87 -5.05
CA VAL A 54 -7.45 -11.66 -4.79
C VAL A 54 -7.08 -10.54 -5.76
N LEU A 55 -5.79 -10.37 -6.03
CA LEU A 55 -5.32 -9.34 -6.96
C LEU A 55 -5.76 -9.61 -8.40
N ASN A 56 -5.98 -10.87 -8.75
CA ASN A 56 -6.51 -11.23 -10.08
C ASN A 56 -8.01 -10.97 -10.20
N GLU A 57 -8.74 -10.97 -9.10
CA GLU A 57 -10.19 -10.87 -9.11
C GLU A 57 -10.72 -9.50 -8.72
N LEU A 58 -10.00 -8.77 -7.88
CA LEU A 58 -10.46 -7.51 -7.29
C LEU A 58 -9.47 -6.39 -7.53
N SER A 59 -9.96 -5.16 -7.50
CA SER A 59 -9.14 -3.96 -7.60
C SER A 59 -9.04 -3.29 -6.24
N PHE A 60 -7.88 -2.73 -5.93
CA PHE A 60 -7.63 -2.08 -4.66
C PHE A 60 -7.07 -0.68 -4.87
N ASP A 61 -7.47 0.24 -4.01
CA ASP A 61 -6.91 1.60 -3.98
C ASP A 61 -5.54 1.61 -3.33
N ALA A 62 -5.35 0.74 -2.34
CA ALA A 62 -4.10 0.66 -1.59
C ALA A 62 -3.84 -0.77 -1.15
N ALA A 63 -2.59 -1.09 -0.87
CA ALA A 63 -2.19 -2.39 -0.37
C ALA A 63 -1.09 -2.22 0.66
N LEU A 64 -1.15 -3.04 1.71
CA LEU A 64 -0.16 -3.05 2.77
C LEU A 64 0.41 -4.47 2.83
N PHE A 65 1.66 -4.63 2.43
CA PHE A 65 2.31 -5.94 2.31
C PHE A 65 3.37 -6.13 3.36
N ASP A 66 3.21 -7.17 4.18
CA ASP A 66 4.34 -7.65 4.98
C ASP A 66 5.38 -8.24 4.02
N LEU A 67 6.65 -8.04 4.30
CA LEU A 67 7.72 -8.55 3.45
C LEU A 67 7.77 -10.07 3.46
N ASN A 68 7.75 -10.68 4.64
CA ASN A 68 7.96 -12.12 4.78
C ASN A 68 6.67 -12.87 5.08
N LEU A 69 6.28 -13.73 4.16
CA LEU A 69 5.09 -14.57 4.30
C LEU A 69 5.51 -16.03 4.37
N PRO A 70 4.64 -16.94 4.84
CA PRO A 70 5.00 -18.35 4.94
C PRO A 70 5.42 -18.99 3.62
N ASP A 71 4.89 -18.51 2.51
CA ASP A 71 5.13 -19.07 1.18
C ASP A 71 6.03 -18.20 0.31
N GLY A 72 6.70 -17.20 0.88
CA GLY A 72 7.68 -16.41 0.13
C GLY A 72 7.72 -14.96 0.56
N ASP A 73 8.33 -14.17 -0.29
CA ASP A 73 8.62 -12.76 -0.08
C ASP A 73 7.62 -11.94 -0.94
N SER A 74 6.98 -10.95 -0.34
CA SER A 74 5.97 -10.16 -1.06
C SER A 74 6.53 -9.34 -2.22
N LEU A 75 7.85 -9.16 -2.30
CA LEU A 75 8.46 -8.54 -3.48
C LEU A 75 8.17 -9.34 -4.75
N GLU A 76 7.89 -10.65 -4.62
CA GLU A 76 7.50 -11.49 -5.75
C GLU A 76 6.27 -10.94 -6.46
N LEU A 77 5.30 -10.42 -5.70
CA LEU A 77 4.09 -9.87 -6.28
C LEU A 77 4.39 -8.63 -7.13
N LEU A 78 5.33 -7.81 -6.67
CA LEU A 78 5.76 -6.63 -7.41
C LEU A 78 6.54 -7.03 -8.66
N ARG A 79 7.43 -8.02 -8.56
CA ARG A 79 8.21 -8.50 -9.71
C ARG A 79 7.32 -9.11 -10.78
N GLU A 80 6.24 -9.78 -10.36
CA GLU A 80 5.28 -10.40 -11.30
C GLU A 80 4.44 -9.36 -12.06
N GLY A 81 4.43 -8.12 -11.59
CA GLY A 81 3.68 -7.05 -12.24
C GLY A 81 2.18 -7.16 -12.08
N ILE A 82 1.71 -7.91 -11.09
CA ILE A 82 0.27 -8.12 -10.88
C ILE A 82 -0.37 -7.05 -10.00
N VAL A 83 0.44 -6.18 -9.40
CA VAL A 83 -0.08 -5.06 -8.60
C VAL A 83 -0.22 -3.85 -9.52
N PRO A 84 -1.44 -3.38 -9.76
CA PRO A 84 -1.65 -2.25 -10.68
C PRO A 84 -0.97 -0.97 -10.21
N GLN A 85 -0.55 -0.13 -11.16
CA GLN A 85 0.07 1.16 -10.84
C GLN A 85 -0.83 2.09 -10.07
N ASN A 86 -2.14 1.95 -10.24
CA ASN A 86 -3.09 2.80 -9.52
C ASN A 86 -3.40 2.30 -8.09
N THR A 87 -2.72 1.24 -7.66
CA THR A 87 -2.79 0.77 -6.28
C THR A 87 -1.57 1.32 -5.54
N SER A 88 -1.79 2.13 -4.50
CA SER A 88 -0.72 2.64 -3.65
C SER A 88 -0.25 1.52 -2.73
N THR A 89 0.95 1.01 -2.95
CA THR A 89 1.48 -0.14 -2.20
C THR A 89 2.51 0.30 -1.17
N VAL A 90 2.29 -0.08 0.07
CA VAL A 90 3.22 0.18 1.18
C VAL A 90 3.76 -1.15 1.68
N LEU A 91 5.09 -1.26 1.76
CA LEU A 91 5.75 -2.45 2.27
C LEU A 91 5.98 -2.30 3.77
N MET A 92 5.61 -3.33 4.55
CA MET A 92 5.96 -3.40 5.97
C MET A 92 7.24 -4.21 6.10
N THR A 93 8.26 -3.64 6.74
CA THR A 93 9.55 -4.30 6.90
C THR A 93 9.90 -4.46 8.37
N GLY A 94 10.59 -5.54 8.69
CA GLY A 94 11.17 -5.72 10.01
C GLY A 94 12.54 -5.08 10.09
N GLU A 95 13.25 -5.38 11.16
CA GLU A 95 14.60 -4.91 11.37
C GLU A 95 15.51 -5.40 10.24
N GLY A 96 16.33 -4.50 9.71
CA GLY A 96 17.25 -4.84 8.62
C GLY A 96 16.61 -4.84 7.24
N GLY A 97 15.38 -4.37 7.10
CA GLY A 97 14.64 -4.43 5.84
C GLY A 97 14.90 -3.30 4.85
N ILE A 98 15.95 -2.50 5.05
CA ILE A 98 16.20 -1.34 4.19
C ILE A 98 16.44 -1.74 2.72
N ARG A 99 17.21 -2.80 2.47
CA ARG A 99 17.45 -3.26 1.10
C ARG A 99 16.16 -3.67 0.40
N SER A 100 15.31 -4.39 1.12
CA SER A 100 14.02 -4.83 0.57
C SER A 100 13.11 -3.64 0.31
N ALA A 101 13.14 -2.63 1.19
CA ALA A 101 12.37 -1.41 0.99
C ALA A 101 12.82 -0.66 -0.27
N VAL A 102 14.13 -0.55 -0.47
CA VAL A 102 14.68 0.10 -1.67
C VAL A 102 14.29 -0.68 -2.92
N GLU A 103 14.41 -2.00 -2.89
CA GLU A 103 14.00 -2.83 -4.02
C GLU A 103 12.51 -2.69 -4.29
N ALA A 104 11.69 -2.66 -3.25
CA ALA A 104 10.24 -2.50 -3.41
C ALA A 104 9.90 -1.19 -4.13
N ILE A 105 10.55 -0.09 -3.75
CA ILE A 105 10.35 1.20 -4.39
C ILE A 105 10.74 1.13 -5.87
N GLN A 106 11.87 0.49 -6.17
CA GLN A 106 12.32 0.31 -7.55
C GLN A 106 11.33 -0.53 -8.37
N LEU A 107 10.63 -1.45 -7.71
CA LEU A 107 9.64 -2.31 -8.36
C LEU A 107 8.24 -1.68 -8.43
N GLY A 108 8.08 -0.49 -7.91
CA GLY A 108 6.82 0.24 -8.02
C GLY A 108 6.06 0.47 -6.73
N ALA A 109 6.56 0.00 -5.58
CA ALA A 109 5.92 0.30 -4.31
C ALA A 109 5.98 1.81 -4.06
N SER A 110 4.95 2.32 -3.41
CA SER A 110 4.84 3.76 -3.16
C SER A 110 5.62 4.21 -1.93
N ASP A 111 5.75 3.34 -0.94
CA ASP A 111 6.46 3.67 0.29
C ASP A 111 6.72 2.41 1.11
N TYR A 112 7.33 2.58 2.28
CA TYR A 112 7.54 1.48 3.21
C TYR A 112 7.37 1.96 4.65
N LEU A 113 7.13 1.03 5.57
CA LEU A 113 6.88 1.29 6.97
C LEU A 113 7.60 0.24 7.81
N SER A 114 8.40 0.66 8.78
CA SER A 114 9.18 -0.26 9.63
C SER A 114 8.35 -0.76 10.80
N LYS A 115 8.42 -2.07 11.05
CA LYS A 115 7.84 -2.68 12.25
C LYS A 115 8.83 -2.58 13.40
N PRO A 116 8.38 -2.34 14.63
CA PRO A 116 7.00 -2.07 15.02
C PRO A 116 6.59 -0.64 14.70
N PHE A 117 5.30 -0.43 14.47
CA PHE A 117 4.78 0.90 14.21
C PHE A 117 3.46 1.09 14.97
N ASP A 118 3.09 2.36 15.21
CA ASP A 118 1.80 2.69 15.77
C ASP A 118 0.76 2.74 14.66
N LEU A 119 -0.46 2.29 14.93
CA LEU A 119 -1.50 2.23 13.90
C LEU A 119 -1.80 3.58 13.26
N HIS A 120 -1.70 4.67 14.04
CA HIS A 120 -1.97 6.00 13.46
C HIS A 120 -0.93 6.42 12.42
N GLU A 121 0.25 5.78 12.38
CA GLU A 121 1.24 6.06 11.34
C GLU A 121 0.74 5.62 9.97
N LEU A 122 -0.24 4.70 9.92
CA LEU A 122 -0.81 4.24 8.65
C LEU A 122 -1.46 5.38 7.88
N SER A 123 -2.17 6.28 8.57
CA SER A 123 -2.78 7.44 7.91
C SER A 123 -1.74 8.31 7.23
N TYR A 124 -0.65 8.57 7.94
CA TYR A 124 0.44 9.40 7.45
C TYR A 124 1.14 8.75 6.25
N ILE A 125 1.50 7.45 6.39
CA ILE A 125 2.27 6.78 5.36
C ILE A 125 1.44 6.59 4.08
N PHE A 126 0.15 6.29 4.20
CA PHE A 126 -0.71 6.15 3.03
C PHE A 126 -0.97 7.49 2.34
N ALA A 127 -1.09 8.57 3.10
CA ALA A 127 -1.21 9.90 2.49
C ALA A 127 0.02 10.24 1.67
N ARG A 128 1.22 9.93 2.20
CA ARG A 128 2.49 10.16 1.51
C ARG A 128 2.62 9.25 0.29
N ALA A 129 2.24 7.99 0.42
CA ALA A 129 2.30 7.02 -0.67
C ALA A 129 1.38 7.45 -1.82
N ASP A 130 0.16 7.88 -1.50
CA ASP A 130 -0.80 8.33 -2.50
C ASP A 130 -0.28 9.55 -3.26
N SER A 131 0.33 10.51 -2.56
CA SER A 131 0.93 11.69 -3.18
C SER A 131 2.07 11.30 -4.13
N ARG A 132 2.93 10.38 -3.72
CA ARG A 132 4.04 9.91 -4.57
C ARG A 132 3.53 9.24 -5.83
N ARG A 133 2.53 8.37 -5.69
CA ARG A 133 1.92 7.69 -6.84
C ARG A 133 1.36 8.69 -7.84
N LYS A 134 0.61 9.67 -7.36
CA LYS A 134 0.01 10.70 -8.21
C LYS A 134 1.07 11.52 -8.92
N ASN A 135 2.14 11.87 -8.23
CA ASN A 135 3.24 12.63 -8.83
C ASN A 135 3.94 11.84 -9.95
N VAL A 136 4.16 10.56 -9.75
CA VAL A 136 4.76 9.70 -10.78
C VAL A 136 3.87 9.64 -12.02
N MET A 137 2.57 9.46 -11.83
CA MET A 137 1.62 9.42 -12.94
C MET A 137 1.57 10.73 -13.72
N ILE A 138 1.60 11.85 -13.02
CA ILE A 138 1.62 13.18 -13.66
C ILE A 138 2.87 13.34 -14.51
N LYS A 139 4.04 12.95 -13.99
CA LYS A 139 5.30 13.04 -14.72
C LYS A 139 5.29 12.18 -15.98
N GLN A 140 4.75 10.96 -15.90
CA GLN A 140 4.62 10.08 -17.06
C GLN A 140 3.72 10.70 -18.12
N HIS A 141 2.58 11.24 -17.71
CA HIS A 141 1.66 11.91 -18.62
C HIS A 141 2.34 13.08 -19.34
N ASN A 142 3.06 13.92 -18.62
CA ASN A 142 3.76 15.04 -19.19
C ASN A 142 4.82 14.63 -20.21
N ARG A 143 5.55 13.53 -19.94
CA ARG A 143 6.54 12.99 -20.88
C ARG A 143 5.87 12.53 -22.16
N GLU A 144 4.74 11.88 -22.08
CA GLU A 144 3.99 11.43 -23.25
C GLU A 144 3.51 12.61 -24.09
N GLN A 145 3.04 13.67 -23.45
CA GLN A 145 2.61 14.88 -24.13
C GLN A 145 3.78 15.57 -24.87
N GLU A 146 4.95 15.61 -24.25
CA GLU A 146 6.13 16.18 -24.86
C GLU A 146 6.57 15.39 -26.10
N LYS A 147 6.52 14.06 -26.03
CA LYS A 147 6.82 13.20 -27.18
C LYS A 147 5.89 13.49 -28.35
N LYS A 148 4.58 13.63 -28.07
CA LYS A 148 3.61 13.94 -29.11
C LYS A 148 3.88 15.27 -29.76
N LYS A 149 4.32 16.28 -29.00
CA LYS A 149 4.61 17.60 -29.53
C LYS A 149 5.85 17.62 -30.40
N SER A 150 6.84 16.75 -30.12
CA SER A 150 8.10 16.73 -30.90
C SER A 150 7.99 15.89 -32.18
N GLU A 151 6.91 15.18 -32.34
CA GLU A 151 6.64 14.49 -33.58
C GLU A 151 5.92 15.43 -34.56
#